data_c9f5dafd1d884abc67a775cd25e2df59
#
_entry.id   c9f5dafd1d884abc67a775cd25e2df59
#
_cell.length_a   1.000
_cell.length_b   1.000
_cell.length_c   1.000
_cell.angle_alpha   90.00
_cell.angle_beta   90.00
_cell.angle_gamma   90.00
#
_symmetry.space_group_name_H-M   'P 1'
#
loop_
_entity.id
_entity.type
_entity.pdbx_description
1 polymer ?
#
loop_
_entity_poly.entity_id
_entity_poly.type
_entity_poly.pdbx_seq_one_letter_code
_entity_poly.pdbx_strand_id
1 'polypeptide(L)'
;MNDKLKPKKVTKIVYNCLILFAAILAFIRWMNAFNSGIVVINAEINSHISNFALSLVFYLGVGFPWILQEKTLNKIILLGLFIIIANVICETVMGFMNTTDTLDAIYGIVGTLIGFCYFLVINKYGLEVVHDES
;
A
#
# COMPACT_ATOMS: atom_id res chain seq x y z
N MET A 1 -14.95 -28.79 -1.79
CA MET A 1 -13.91 -28.43 -2.81
C MET A 1 -13.44 -27.04 -2.48
N ASN A 2 -12.20 -26.89 -2.09
CA ASN A 2 -11.62 -25.58 -1.85
C ASN A 2 -11.02 -25.09 -3.16
N ASP A 3 -11.77 -24.25 -3.87
CA ASP A 3 -11.26 -23.57 -5.05
C ASP A 3 -10.11 -22.66 -4.63
N LYS A 4 -8.90 -22.98 -5.09
CA LYS A 4 -7.74 -22.11 -4.84
C LYS A 4 -7.70 -20.98 -5.86
N LEU A 5 -7.62 -19.76 -5.37
CA LEU A 5 -7.43 -18.60 -6.23
C LEU A 5 -5.96 -18.41 -6.53
N LYS A 6 -5.65 -18.19 -7.81
CA LYS A 6 -4.32 -17.80 -8.25
C LYS A 6 -4.37 -16.44 -8.95
N PRO A 7 -3.39 -15.58 -8.72
CA PRO A 7 -3.30 -14.32 -9.45
C PRO A 7 -2.81 -14.61 -10.88
N LYS A 8 -3.44 -13.96 -11.85
CA LYS A 8 -2.98 -13.99 -13.25
C LYS A 8 -1.57 -13.42 -13.36
N LYS A 9 -0.85 -13.79 -14.41
CA LYS A 9 0.53 -13.33 -14.65
C LYS A 9 0.66 -11.80 -14.61
N VAL A 10 -0.26 -11.10 -15.28
CA VAL A 10 -0.29 -9.63 -15.30
C VAL A 10 -0.49 -9.05 -13.89
N THR A 11 -1.39 -9.66 -13.09
CA THR A 11 -1.64 -9.25 -11.71
C THR A 11 -0.38 -9.32 -10.86
N LYS A 12 0.41 -10.42 -10.98
CA LYS A 12 1.68 -10.56 -10.28
C LYS A 12 2.71 -9.51 -10.70
N ILE A 13 2.80 -9.23 -12.01
CA ILE A 13 3.73 -8.24 -12.55
C ILE A 13 3.38 -6.86 -12.00
N VAL A 14 2.11 -6.45 -12.08
CA VAL A 14 1.67 -5.13 -11.56
C VAL A 14 1.88 -5.04 -10.05
N TYR A 15 1.57 -6.09 -9.29
CA TYR A 15 1.84 -6.15 -7.85
C TYR A 15 3.31 -5.91 -7.54
N ASN A 16 4.20 -6.66 -8.19
CA ASN A 16 5.64 -6.52 -7.98
C ASN A 16 6.15 -5.13 -8.37
N CYS A 17 5.63 -4.55 -9.46
CA CYS A 17 5.97 -3.19 -9.87
C CYS A 17 5.53 -2.15 -8.83
N LEU A 18 4.32 -2.27 -8.28
CA LEU A 18 3.82 -1.34 -7.26
C LEU A 18 4.64 -1.45 -5.95
N ILE A 19 4.91 -2.67 -5.49
CA ILE A 19 5.74 -2.90 -4.30
C ILE A 19 7.15 -2.36 -4.50
N LEU A 20 7.77 -2.66 -5.64
CA LEU A 20 9.11 -2.20 -5.94
C LEU A 20 9.17 -0.66 -6.04
N PHE A 21 8.21 -0.05 -6.71
CA PHE A 21 8.10 1.41 -6.81
C PHE A 21 7.99 2.05 -5.42
N ALA A 22 7.09 1.57 -4.58
CA ALA A 22 6.93 2.10 -3.23
C ALA A 22 8.17 1.84 -2.34
N ALA A 23 8.82 0.68 -2.48
CA ALA A 23 10.04 0.36 -1.77
C ALA A 23 11.20 1.28 -2.18
N ILE A 24 11.33 1.62 -3.47
CA ILE A 24 12.34 2.57 -3.96
C ILE A 24 12.09 3.96 -3.37
N LEU A 25 10.84 4.44 -3.34
CA LEU A 25 10.51 5.73 -2.75
C LEU A 25 10.84 5.78 -1.25
N ALA A 26 10.49 4.73 -0.51
CA ALA A 26 10.82 4.61 0.90
C ALA A 26 12.33 4.56 1.13
N PHE A 27 13.06 3.84 0.28
CA PHE A 27 14.51 3.74 0.34
C PHE A 27 15.20 5.07 0.06
N ILE A 28 14.77 5.81 -0.96
CA ILE A 28 15.29 7.16 -1.25
C ILE A 28 15.08 8.08 -0.05
N ARG A 29 13.90 8.04 0.56
CA ARG A 29 13.62 8.85 1.75
C ARG A 29 14.48 8.44 2.94
N TRP A 30 14.70 7.16 3.13
CA TRP A 30 15.62 6.66 4.16
C TRP A 30 17.07 7.10 3.91
N MET A 31 17.55 7.01 2.66
CA MET A 31 18.88 7.49 2.27
C MET A 31 19.06 8.98 2.55
N ASN A 32 18.01 9.79 2.44
CA ASN A 32 18.08 11.21 2.74
C ASN A 32 18.37 11.53 4.21
N ALA A 33 18.08 10.59 5.14
CA ALA A 33 18.50 10.69 6.52
C ALA A 33 20.04 10.71 6.68
N PHE A 34 20.76 10.21 5.68
CA PHE A 34 22.23 10.22 5.61
C PHE A 34 22.77 11.29 4.66
N ASN A 35 22.01 12.36 4.41
CA ASN A 35 22.40 13.49 3.55
C ASN A 35 22.76 13.09 2.10
N SER A 36 22.05 12.14 1.51
CA SER A 36 22.28 11.70 0.12
C SER A 36 22.03 12.78 -0.93
N GLY A 37 21.25 13.82 -0.58
CA GLY A 37 20.89 14.91 -1.49
C GLY A 37 19.94 14.53 -2.62
N ILE A 38 19.44 13.29 -2.65
CA ILE A 38 18.48 12.83 -3.65
C ILE A 38 17.10 13.35 -3.30
N VAL A 39 16.48 14.09 -4.19
CA VAL A 39 15.12 14.65 -4.00
C VAL A 39 14.16 14.02 -4.99
N VAL A 40 13.06 13.47 -4.50
CA VAL A 40 11.96 12.94 -5.34
C VAL A 40 11.09 14.11 -5.77
N ILE A 41 11.13 14.47 -7.05
CA ILE A 41 10.38 15.54 -7.73
C ILE A 41 10.71 16.92 -7.13
N ASN A 42 10.34 17.19 -5.89
CA ASN A 42 10.65 18.45 -5.16
C ASN A 42 10.77 18.19 -3.66
N ALA A 43 11.20 19.21 -2.90
CA ALA A 43 11.43 19.09 -1.46
C ALA A 43 10.14 18.77 -0.66
N GLU A 44 9.00 19.32 -1.08
CA GLU A 44 7.71 19.09 -0.42
C GLU A 44 7.26 17.63 -0.56
N ILE A 45 7.20 17.12 -1.80
CA ILE A 45 6.86 15.72 -2.06
C ILE A 45 7.85 14.78 -1.36
N ASN A 46 9.13 15.09 -1.44
CA ASN A 46 10.18 14.28 -0.83
C ASN A 46 10.04 14.17 0.69
N SER A 47 9.52 15.20 1.38
CA SER A 47 9.31 15.16 2.83
C SER A 47 8.18 14.22 3.25
N HIS A 48 7.12 14.08 2.44
CA HIS A 48 5.91 13.31 2.77
C HIS A 48 5.79 11.95 2.07
N ILE A 49 6.66 11.68 1.07
CA ILE A 49 6.55 10.49 0.23
C ILE A 49 6.68 9.15 0.98
N SER A 50 7.32 9.16 2.15
CA SER A 50 7.45 7.97 2.99
C SER A 50 6.10 7.46 3.50
N ASN A 51 5.19 8.34 3.89
CA ASN A 51 3.86 7.96 4.37
C ASN A 51 3.01 7.35 3.25
N PHE A 52 3.11 7.91 2.04
CA PHE A 52 2.55 7.32 0.84
C PHE A 52 3.09 5.90 0.60
N ALA A 53 4.42 5.76 0.55
CA ALA A 53 5.08 4.51 0.23
C ALA A 53 4.80 3.42 1.28
N LEU A 54 4.89 3.75 2.56
CA LEU A 54 4.66 2.80 3.66
C LEU A 54 3.20 2.35 3.71
N SER A 55 2.23 3.26 3.54
CA SER A 55 0.82 2.91 3.51
C SER A 55 0.50 1.99 2.32
N LEU A 56 1.05 2.27 1.14
CA LEU A 56 0.87 1.44 -0.05
C LEU A 56 1.48 0.05 0.14
N VAL A 57 2.74 -0.04 0.60
CA VAL A 57 3.43 -1.33 0.83
C VAL A 57 2.71 -2.16 1.87
N PHE A 58 2.33 -1.55 2.99
CA PHE A 58 1.63 -2.26 4.05
C PHE A 58 0.27 -2.78 3.57
N TYR A 59 -0.51 -1.94 2.87
CA TYR A 59 -1.81 -2.33 2.35
C TYR A 59 -1.71 -3.46 1.31
N LEU A 60 -0.80 -3.35 0.36
CA LEU A 60 -0.57 -4.38 -0.64
C LEU A 60 0.00 -5.67 -0.02
N GLY A 61 0.96 -5.54 0.90
CA GLY A 61 1.63 -6.69 1.54
C GLY A 61 0.69 -7.55 2.38
N VAL A 62 -0.22 -6.93 3.12
CA VAL A 62 -1.21 -7.65 3.95
C VAL A 62 -2.43 -8.04 3.13
N GLY A 63 -2.91 -7.15 2.28
CA GLY A 63 -4.17 -7.36 1.54
C GLY A 63 -4.05 -8.40 0.42
N PHE A 64 -2.89 -8.51 -0.23
CA PHE A 64 -2.73 -9.44 -1.35
C PHE A 64 -2.87 -10.92 -0.93
N PRO A 65 -2.22 -11.41 0.13
CA PRO A 65 -2.48 -12.76 0.64
C PRO A 65 -3.95 -12.98 1.03
N TRP A 66 -4.59 -12.00 1.65
CA TRP A 66 -5.98 -12.12 2.08
C TRP A 66 -6.95 -12.26 0.92
N ILE A 67 -6.80 -11.47 -0.15
CA ILE A 67 -7.68 -11.57 -1.31
C ILE A 67 -7.53 -12.91 -2.05
N LEU A 68 -6.33 -13.52 -2.00
CA LEU A 68 -6.09 -14.84 -2.58
C LEU A 68 -6.72 -15.97 -1.77
N GLN A 69 -6.82 -15.81 -0.45
CA GLN A 69 -7.37 -16.84 0.42
C GLN A 69 -8.90 -16.85 0.45
N GLU A 70 -9.53 -15.69 0.49
CA GLU A 70 -10.94 -15.59 0.85
C GLU A 70 -11.84 -15.00 -0.24
N LYS A 71 -11.29 -14.47 -1.33
CA LYS A 71 -12.04 -13.81 -2.42
C LYS A 71 -13.05 -12.75 -1.95
N THR A 72 -12.88 -12.21 -0.74
CA THR A 72 -13.79 -11.20 -0.22
C THR A 72 -13.11 -9.84 -0.12
N LEU A 73 -13.79 -8.80 -0.63
CA LEU A 73 -13.34 -7.42 -0.49
C LEU A 73 -13.53 -6.86 0.92
N ASN A 74 -14.39 -7.47 1.74
CA ASN A 74 -14.73 -6.90 3.05
C ASN A 74 -13.49 -6.73 3.94
N LYS A 75 -12.62 -7.73 4.02
CA LYS A 75 -11.38 -7.63 4.80
C LYS A 75 -10.42 -6.60 4.21
N ILE A 76 -10.37 -6.49 2.89
CA ILE A 76 -9.56 -5.49 2.19
C ILE A 76 -10.06 -4.08 2.51
N ILE A 77 -11.37 -3.86 2.48
CA ILE A 77 -11.98 -2.58 2.86
C ILE A 77 -11.67 -2.23 4.32
N LEU A 78 -11.86 -3.18 5.23
CA LEU A 78 -11.56 -2.98 6.67
C LEU A 78 -10.08 -2.65 6.91
N LEU A 79 -9.17 -3.34 6.23
CA LEU A 79 -7.74 -3.05 6.29
C LEU A 79 -7.43 -1.64 5.79
N GLY A 80 -8.02 -1.22 4.66
CA GLY A 80 -7.86 0.12 4.13
C GLY A 80 -8.37 1.20 5.08
N LEU A 81 -9.54 1.01 5.66
CA LEU A 81 -10.09 1.92 6.68
C LEU A 81 -9.19 1.99 7.91
N PHE A 82 -8.68 0.85 8.37
CA PHE A 82 -7.73 0.81 9.50
C PHE A 82 -6.46 1.63 9.20
N ILE A 83 -5.88 1.48 8.02
CA ILE A 83 -4.67 2.23 7.63
C ILE A 83 -4.96 3.73 7.55
N ILE A 84 -6.10 4.12 6.97
CA ILE A 84 -6.51 5.54 6.89
C ILE A 84 -6.68 6.13 8.30
N ILE A 85 -7.39 5.44 9.17
CA ILE A 85 -7.58 5.88 10.56
C ILE A 85 -6.25 5.96 11.29
N ALA A 86 -5.36 4.98 11.11
CA ALA A 86 -4.04 4.99 11.71
C ALA A 86 -3.20 6.19 11.24
N ASN A 87 -3.21 6.52 9.93
CA ASN A 87 -2.54 7.72 9.43
C ASN A 87 -3.08 9.00 10.09
N VAL A 88 -4.40 9.15 10.18
CA VAL A 88 -5.01 10.32 10.81
C VAL A 88 -4.67 10.40 12.30
N ILE A 89 -4.75 9.29 13.03
CA ILE A 89 -4.42 9.26 14.46
C ILE A 89 -2.95 9.59 14.69
N CYS A 90 -2.03 8.99 13.92
CA CYS A 90 -0.61 9.28 14.06
C CYS A 90 -0.30 10.77 13.90
N GLU A 91 -0.93 11.43 12.94
CA GLU A 91 -0.66 12.85 12.66
C GLU A 91 -1.42 13.83 13.57
N THR A 92 -2.53 13.42 14.16
CA THR A 92 -3.34 14.32 15.01
C THR A 92 -3.10 14.12 16.51
N VAL A 93 -3.01 12.85 16.96
CA VAL A 93 -2.93 12.50 18.38
C VAL A 93 -1.49 12.41 18.86
N MET A 94 -0.57 11.96 18.01
CA MET A 94 0.84 11.82 18.37
C MET A 94 1.65 13.11 18.18
N GLY A 95 1.01 14.24 18.03
CA GLY A 95 1.64 15.55 17.91
C GLY A 95 2.50 15.97 19.14
N PHE A 96 2.38 15.28 20.26
CA PHE A 96 3.27 15.43 21.41
C PHE A 96 4.65 14.75 21.20
N MET A 97 4.76 13.83 20.26
CA MET A 97 6.00 13.12 19.92
C MET A 97 6.63 13.62 18.61
N ASN A 98 5.85 14.26 17.76
CA ASN A 98 6.28 14.77 16.45
C ASN A 98 5.49 16.02 16.09
N THR A 99 6.03 16.86 15.20
CA THR A 99 5.26 17.99 14.62
C THR A 99 4.08 17.44 13.83
N THR A 100 2.87 17.89 14.18
CA THR A 100 1.65 17.51 13.44
C THR A 100 1.74 18.01 12.00
N ASP A 101 1.72 17.11 11.04
CA ASP A 101 1.71 17.46 9.62
C ASP A 101 0.56 16.75 8.90
N THR A 102 -0.49 17.51 8.65
CA THR A 102 -1.69 17.02 7.96
C THR A 102 -1.36 16.46 6.56
N LEU A 103 -0.32 16.95 5.91
CA LEU A 103 0.12 16.45 4.61
C LEU A 103 0.59 15.01 4.69
N ASP A 104 1.27 14.62 5.75
CA ASP A 104 1.71 13.22 5.95
C ASP A 104 0.50 12.26 5.98
N ALA A 105 -0.58 12.64 6.67
CA ALA A 105 -1.82 11.86 6.67
C ALA A 105 -2.44 11.77 5.26
N ILE A 106 -2.46 12.87 4.52
CA ILE A 106 -3.00 12.92 3.14
C ILE A 106 -2.20 11.99 2.23
N TYR A 107 -0.88 12.03 2.27
CA TYR A 107 -0.03 11.14 1.48
C TYR A 107 -0.25 9.66 1.83
N GLY A 108 -0.40 9.33 3.11
CA GLY A 108 -0.75 7.98 3.56
C GLY A 108 -2.11 7.51 3.05
N ILE A 109 -3.12 8.39 3.08
CA ILE A 109 -4.45 8.12 2.52
C ILE A 109 -4.38 7.87 1.02
N VAL A 110 -3.65 8.69 0.27
CA VAL A 110 -3.49 8.52 -1.19
C VAL A 110 -2.82 7.19 -1.51
N GLY A 111 -1.77 6.80 -0.79
CA GLY A 111 -1.13 5.49 -0.95
C GLY A 111 -2.11 4.33 -0.72
N THR A 112 -2.92 4.42 0.33
CA THR A 112 -3.96 3.44 0.64
C THR A 112 -5.03 3.36 -0.46
N LEU A 113 -5.48 4.50 -0.98
CA LEU A 113 -6.47 4.55 -2.06
C LEU A 113 -5.96 3.93 -3.36
N ILE A 114 -4.71 4.15 -3.72
CA ILE A 114 -4.08 3.51 -4.88
C ILE A 114 -4.06 1.99 -4.71
N GLY A 115 -3.66 1.51 -3.54
CA GLY A 115 -3.72 0.09 -3.22
C GLY A 115 -5.14 -0.47 -3.28
N PHE A 116 -6.13 0.27 -2.81
CA PHE A 116 -7.53 -0.12 -2.88
C PHE A 116 -8.03 -0.22 -4.33
N CYS A 117 -7.71 0.76 -5.17
CA CYS A 117 -8.04 0.69 -6.60
C CYS A 117 -7.43 -0.56 -7.26
N TYR A 118 -6.19 -0.89 -6.93
CA TYR A 118 -5.55 -2.11 -7.39
C TYR A 118 -6.35 -3.35 -6.96
N PHE A 119 -6.76 -3.45 -5.68
CA PHE A 119 -7.54 -4.59 -5.19
C PHE A 119 -8.93 -4.69 -5.84
N LEU A 120 -9.59 -3.59 -6.14
CA LEU A 120 -10.85 -3.61 -6.89
C LEU A 120 -10.66 -4.21 -8.29
N VAL A 121 -9.60 -3.81 -8.98
CA VAL A 121 -9.31 -4.31 -10.32
C VAL A 121 -8.97 -5.79 -10.30
N ILE A 122 -8.12 -6.24 -9.40
CA ILE A 122 -7.72 -7.65 -9.36
C ILE A 122 -8.84 -8.56 -8.85
N ASN A 123 -9.69 -8.10 -7.96
CA ASN A 123 -10.85 -8.87 -7.52
C ASN A 123 -11.80 -9.16 -8.67
N LYS A 124 -11.93 -8.24 -9.62
CA LYS A 124 -12.83 -8.38 -10.76
C LYS A 124 -12.20 -9.11 -11.94
N TYR A 125 -10.92 -8.86 -12.24
CA TYR A 125 -10.27 -9.29 -13.48
C TYR A 125 -8.96 -10.06 -13.29
N GLY A 126 -8.35 -9.96 -12.12
CA GLY A 126 -6.97 -10.36 -11.88
C GLY A 126 -6.78 -11.76 -11.31
N LEU A 127 -7.85 -12.45 -10.93
CA LEU A 127 -7.81 -13.77 -10.29
C LEU A 127 -8.37 -14.85 -11.21
N GLU A 128 -7.84 -16.05 -11.08
CA GLU A 128 -8.33 -17.26 -11.75
C GLU A 128 -8.53 -18.37 -10.72
N VAL A 129 -9.57 -19.17 -10.93
CA VAL A 129 -9.87 -20.35 -10.11
C VAL A 129 -9.06 -21.52 -10.65
N VAL A 130 -8.31 -22.17 -9.78
CA VAL A 130 -7.60 -23.40 -10.10
C VAL A 130 -8.29 -24.54 -9.39
N HIS A 131 -8.87 -25.44 -10.17
CA HIS A 131 -9.38 -26.70 -9.65
C HIS A 131 -8.18 -27.61 -9.40
N ASP A 132 -7.96 -28.03 -8.16
CA ASP A 132 -7.01 -29.11 -7.88
C ASP A 132 -7.64 -30.40 -8.47
N GLU A 133 -7.13 -30.83 -9.62
CA GLU A 133 -7.35 -32.19 -10.11
C GLU A 133 -6.57 -33.12 -9.19
N SER A 134 -7.23 -33.56 -8.16
CA SER A 134 -6.74 -34.63 -7.28
C SER A 134 -7.22 -35.99 -7.78
#